data_58375fc15b48b4f2fe77cdf564b3b540
#
_entry.id   58375fc15b48b4f2fe77cdf564b3b540
#
_cell.length_a   1.000
_cell.length_b   1.000
_cell.length_c   1.000
_cell.angle_alpha   90.00
_cell.angle_beta   90.00
_cell.angle_gamma   90.00
#
_symmetry.space_group_name_H-M   'P 1'
#
loop_
_entity.id
_entity.type
_entity.pdbx_description
1 polymer ?
#
loop_
_entity_poly.entity_id
_entity_poly.type
_entity_poly.pdbx_seq_one_letter_code
_entity_poly.pdbx_strand_id
1 'polypeptide(L)'
;MKKLILAMSAAALLSTPALAEIKPAVVYGTGGKFDKSFNESAFNGAQRFQEETGIAFRDFEPNNDTQGEQAIRNFASRGFNPVIAVSFAWTSAVAKVAPEFPDTKFAIIDSVVDAPNVRSIVFKEQEGSYLVGLLASMASESGKVGFVGGMDIPLIRRFACGYVQGVKANNPDAEVFQNMTGTTGAAWNDPVKGGELAKSQFDRGADVVYHAAGGTGLGVLQAAADAGKLGIGVDSNQNYLHPGSVLTSMLKRVDNAIYGAYSDANNDNWSAGIQVLGVKEGGIGWALDEYNADLVSADMKAAADAASEKIISGELVVHDYMSDNNCPF
;
A
#
# COMPACT_ATOMS: atom_id res chain seq x y z
N MET A 1 -66.51 -46.42 20.01
CA MET A 1 -65.23 -46.65 19.26
C MET A 1 -64.78 -45.33 18.72
N LYS A 2 -63.89 -44.67 19.40
CA LYS A 2 -63.30 -43.35 18.98
C LYS A 2 -61.97 -43.62 18.32
N LYS A 3 -61.86 -43.29 17.03
CA LYS A 3 -60.59 -43.40 16.25
C LYS A 3 -59.77 -42.15 16.54
N LEU A 4 -58.59 -42.31 17.14
CA LEU A 4 -57.57 -41.27 17.31
C LEU A 4 -56.79 -41.20 16.00
N ILE A 5 -56.81 -40.07 15.32
CA ILE A 5 -55.96 -39.78 14.15
C ILE A 5 -54.72 -39.07 14.69
N LEU A 6 -53.57 -39.76 14.61
CA LEU A 6 -52.26 -39.20 14.96
C LEU A 6 -51.75 -38.40 13.72
N ALA A 7 -51.72 -37.08 13.80
CA ALA A 7 -51.10 -36.23 12.78
C ALA A 7 -49.59 -36.17 13.01
N MET A 8 -48.83 -36.78 12.12
CA MET A 8 -47.38 -36.76 12.09
C MET A 8 -46.94 -35.49 11.38
N SER A 9 -46.54 -34.46 12.12
CA SER A 9 -45.94 -33.26 11.54
C SER A 9 -44.49 -33.54 11.16
N ALA A 10 -44.22 -33.64 9.87
CA ALA A 10 -42.85 -33.71 9.34
C ALA A 10 -42.25 -32.28 9.37
N ALA A 11 -41.35 -32.02 10.31
CA ALA A 11 -40.53 -30.84 10.31
C ALA A 11 -39.45 -30.98 9.25
N ALA A 12 -39.62 -30.31 8.12
CA ALA A 12 -38.56 -30.15 7.12
C ALA A 12 -37.45 -29.27 7.69
N LEU A 13 -36.33 -29.87 8.06
CA LEU A 13 -35.09 -29.16 8.36
C LEU A 13 -34.57 -28.53 7.05
N LEU A 14 -34.80 -27.26 6.86
CA LEU A 14 -34.14 -26.45 5.84
C LEU A 14 -32.67 -26.36 6.24
N SER A 15 -31.83 -27.26 5.72
CA SER A 15 -30.38 -27.10 5.76
C SER A 15 -30.03 -25.93 4.84
N THR A 16 -29.77 -24.76 5.41
CA THR A 16 -29.03 -23.72 4.69
C THR A 16 -27.68 -24.29 4.31
N PRO A 17 -27.26 -24.20 3.02
CA PRO A 17 -25.91 -24.60 2.67
C PRO A 17 -24.95 -23.72 3.50
N ALA A 18 -24.16 -24.36 4.36
CA ALA A 18 -23.04 -23.69 5.00
C ALA A 18 -22.09 -23.27 3.86
N LEU A 19 -21.91 -21.99 3.66
CA LEU A 19 -20.83 -21.48 2.79
C LEU A 19 -19.54 -22.14 3.28
N ALA A 20 -18.80 -22.74 2.35
CA ALA A 20 -17.52 -23.34 2.72
C ALA A 20 -16.63 -22.24 3.28
N GLU A 21 -16.15 -22.42 4.50
CA GLU A 21 -15.25 -21.48 5.16
C GLU A 21 -14.00 -21.27 4.30
N ILE A 22 -13.67 -20.00 4.00
CA ILE A 22 -12.47 -19.68 3.23
C ILE A 22 -11.20 -20.03 4.02
N LYS A 23 -10.12 -20.33 3.30
CA LYS A 23 -8.78 -20.55 3.87
C LYS A 23 -7.81 -19.54 3.29
N PRO A 24 -7.78 -18.29 3.82
CA PRO A 24 -7.00 -17.23 3.22
C PRO A 24 -5.51 -17.43 3.44
N ALA A 25 -4.71 -17.01 2.44
CA ALA A 25 -3.26 -16.98 2.55
C ALA A 25 -2.68 -15.71 1.93
N VAL A 26 -1.51 -15.26 2.44
CA VAL A 26 -0.78 -14.11 1.94
C VAL A 26 0.71 -14.44 1.78
N VAL A 27 1.31 -14.01 0.68
CA VAL A 27 2.75 -14.08 0.40
C VAL A 27 3.27 -12.66 0.29
N TYR A 28 4.14 -12.26 1.23
CA TYR A 28 4.69 -10.90 1.28
C TYR A 28 5.76 -10.65 0.20
N GLY A 29 6.07 -9.38 -0.04
CA GLY A 29 7.26 -8.97 -0.78
C GLY A 29 8.56 -9.22 0.00
N THR A 30 9.70 -9.18 -0.68
CA THR A 30 11.03 -9.50 -0.11
C THR A 30 11.59 -8.42 0.83
N GLY A 31 10.84 -7.34 1.11
CA GLY A 31 11.27 -6.23 1.98
C GLY A 31 11.20 -6.51 3.49
N GLY A 32 10.74 -7.71 3.90
CA GLY A 32 10.49 -8.06 5.31
C GLY A 32 9.03 -7.80 5.72
N LYS A 33 8.44 -8.74 6.46
CA LYS A 33 7.03 -8.68 6.89
C LYS A 33 6.72 -7.46 7.77
N PHE A 34 7.65 -7.10 8.65
CA PHE A 34 7.48 -6.02 9.62
C PHE A 34 8.30 -4.77 9.24
N ASP A 35 8.18 -4.35 7.98
CA ASP A 35 8.87 -3.21 7.38
C ASP A 35 8.34 -1.83 7.84
N LYS A 36 7.34 -1.81 8.71
CA LYS A 36 6.60 -0.61 9.16
C LYS A 36 5.89 0.15 8.03
N SER A 37 5.77 -0.46 6.84
CA SER A 37 5.30 0.15 5.62
C SER A 37 4.36 -0.81 4.87
N PHE A 38 4.74 -1.28 3.69
CA PHE A 38 3.94 -2.01 2.72
C PHE A 38 3.54 -3.42 3.18
N ASN A 39 4.50 -4.24 3.59
CA ASN A 39 4.22 -5.62 4.00
C ASN A 39 3.51 -5.67 5.36
N GLU A 40 3.89 -4.82 6.30
CA GLU A 40 3.20 -4.74 7.59
C GLU A 40 1.77 -4.23 7.43
N SER A 41 1.52 -3.31 6.49
CA SER A 41 0.16 -2.90 6.12
C SER A 41 -0.67 -4.09 5.64
N ALA A 42 -0.11 -4.93 4.77
CA ALA A 42 -0.79 -6.15 4.32
C ALA A 42 -1.08 -7.13 5.47
N PHE A 43 -0.10 -7.34 6.35
CA PHE A 43 -0.27 -8.16 7.55
C PHE A 43 -1.40 -7.64 8.45
N ASN A 44 -1.43 -6.33 8.71
CA ASN A 44 -2.45 -5.69 9.54
C ASN A 44 -3.86 -5.87 8.96
N GLY A 45 -4.02 -5.82 7.64
CA GLY A 45 -5.29 -6.10 6.97
C GLY A 45 -5.75 -7.54 7.15
N ALA A 46 -4.83 -8.49 7.00
CA ALA A 46 -5.10 -9.92 7.23
C ALA A 46 -5.41 -10.24 8.69
N GLN A 47 -4.67 -9.62 9.61
CA GLN A 47 -4.88 -9.78 11.04
C GLN A 47 -6.24 -9.22 11.48
N ARG A 48 -6.60 -8.01 11.03
CA ARG A 48 -7.92 -7.42 11.29
C ARG A 48 -9.05 -8.34 10.81
N PHE A 49 -8.94 -8.92 9.62
CA PHE A 49 -9.92 -9.87 9.12
C PHE A 49 -10.04 -11.09 10.04
N GLN A 50 -8.94 -11.66 10.51
CA GLN A 50 -8.93 -12.78 11.44
C GLN A 50 -9.55 -12.40 12.79
N GLU A 51 -9.24 -11.23 13.33
CA GLU A 51 -9.78 -10.75 14.61
C GLU A 51 -11.29 -10.54 14.56
N GLU A 52 -11.82 -10.00 13.45
CA GLU A 52 -13.24 -9.71 13.30
C GLU A 52 -14.08 -10.95 12.95
N THR A 53 -13.51 -11.91 12.22
CA THR A 53 -14.27 -13.07 11.70
C THR A 53 -13.98 -14.39 12.42
N GLY A 54 -12.84 -14.48 13.12
CA GLY A 54 -12.32 -15.74 13.67
C GLY A 54 -11.64 -16.66 12.63
N ILE A 55 -11.67 -16.28 11.34
CA ILE A 55 -11.08 -17.10 10.26
C ILE A 55 -9.58 -16.85 10.20
N ALA A 56 -8.80 -17.89 10.53
CA ALA A 56 -7.35 -17.81 10.54
C ALA A 56 -6.78 -17.77 9.11
N PHE A 57 -5.80 -16.91 8.87
CA PHE A 57 -5.01 -16.91 7.64
C PHE A 57 -3.65 -17.60 7.83
N ARG A 58 -3.01 -17.92 6.71
CA ARG A 58 -1.61 -18.34 6.66
C ARG A 58 -0.80 -17.34 5.87
N ASP A 59 0.45 -17.18 6.27
CA ASP A 59 1.35 -16.25 5.61
C ASP A 59 2.71 -16.88 5.31
N PHE A 60 3.44 -16.25 4.39
CA PHE A 60 4.80 -16.64 4.06
C PHE A 60 5.63 -15.40 3.68
N GLU A 61 6.82 -15.33 4.22
CA GLU A 61 7.81 -14.30 3.94
C GLU A 61 8.95 -14.91 3.10
N PRO A 62 8.97 -14.64 1.78
CA PRO A 62 10.02 -15.18 0.90
C PRO A 62 11.29 -14.33 0.97
N ASN A 63 12.44 -15.00 0.83
CA ASN A 63 13.74 -14.32 0.74
C ASN A 63 14.17 -14.07 -0.72
N ASN A 64 13.48 -14.65 -1.70
CA ASN A 64 13.74 -14.50 -3.12
C ASN A 64 12.53 -14.90 -3.97
N ASP A 65 12.58 -14.59 -5.28
CA ASP A 65 11.48 -14.80 -6.21
C ASP A 65 11.08 -16.28 -6.35
N THR A 66 12.05 -17.21 -6.31
CA THR A 66 11.77 -18.65 -6.39
C THR A 66 10.95 -19.12 -5.21
N GLN A 67 11.26 -18.68 -4.00
CA GLN A 67 10.48 -19.02 -2.80
C GLN A 67 9.07 -18.43 -2.86
N GLY A 68 8.90 -17.22 -3.41
CA GLY A 68 7.59 -16.60 -3.60
C GLY A 68 6.69 -17.41 -4.54
N GLU A 69 7.19 -17.82 -5.73
CA GLU A 69 6.43 -18.68 -6.65
C GLU A 69 6.05 -20.01 -6.00
N GLN A 70 7.01 -20.65 -5.31
CA GLN A 70 6.76 -21.90 -4.62
C GLN A 70 5.70 -21.76 -3.51
N ALA A 71 5.71 -20.66 -2.76
CA ALA A 71 4.75 -20.40 -1.69
C ALA A 71 3.33 -20.21 -2.26
N ILE A 72 3.18 -19.38 -3.32
CA ILE A 72 1.91 -19.16 -4.00
C ILE A 72 1.33 -20.49 -4.49
N ARG A 73 2.14 -21.32 -5.18
CA ARG A 73 1.73 -22.65 -5.66
C ARG A 73 1.38 -23.61 -4.53
N ASN A 74 2.19 -23.63 -3.45
CA ASN A 74 1.96 -24.50 -2.32
C ASN A 74 0.66 -24.17 -1.57
N PHE A 75 0.34 -22.87 -1.41
CA PHE A 75 -0.92 -22.48 -0.80
C PHE A 75 -2.10 -22.93 -1.67
N ALA A 76 -2.09 -22.65 -2.96
CA ALA A 76 -3.15 -23.07 -3.88
C ALA A 76 -3.32 -24.60 -3.89
N SER A 77 -2.24 -25.37 -4.02
CA SER A 77 -2.29 -26.86 -4.04
C SER A 77 -2.81 -27.49 -2.74
N ARG A 78 -2.72 -26.76 -1.62
CA ARG A 78 -3.26 -27.17 -0.31
C ARG A 78 -4.68 -26.66 -0.06
N GLY A 79 -5.32 -26.07 -1.08
CA GLY A 79 -6.70 -25.60 -1.04
C GLY A 79 -6.86 -24.29 -0.24
N PHE A 80 -5.81 -23.47 -0.11
CA PHE A 80 -5.98 -22.11 0.38
C PHE A 80 -6.67 -21.26 -0.69
N ASN A 81 -7.66 -20.50 -0.26
CA ASN A 81 -8.49 -19.68 -1.12
C ASN A 81 -9.18 -18.56 -0.31
N PRO A 82 -8.91 -17.25 -0.56
CA PRO A 82 -8.00 -16.73 -1.60
C PRO A 82 -6.51 -16.82 -1.23
N VAL A 83 -5.63 -16.73 -2.26
CA VAL A 83 -4.19 -16.58 -2.10
C VAL A 83 -3.81 -15.19 -2.61
N ILE A 84 -3.24 -14.35 -1.73
CA ILE A 84 -2.86 -12.98 -2.07
C ILE A 84 -1.33 -12.84 -2.16
N ALA A 85 -0.86 -12.32 -3.29
CA ALA A 85 0.54 -12.02 -3.55
C ALA A 85 0.78 -10.52 -3.37
N VAL A 86 1.56 -10.13 -2.36
CA VAL A 86 1.82 -8.74 -2.00
C VAL A 86 3.14 -8.31 -2.62
N SER A 87 3.12 -7.80 -3.80
CA SER A 87 4.21 -7.15 -4.55
C SER A 87 4.08 -7.34 -6.06
N PHE A 88 4.49 -6.34 -6.83
CA PHE A 88 4.69 -6.44 -8.28
C PHE A 88 5.70 -7.55 -8.67
N ALA A 89 6.63 -7.89 -7.79
CA ALA A 89 7.63 -8.94 -8.03
C ALA A 89 6.99 -10.32 -8.32
N TRP A 90 5.78 -10.54 -7.84
CA TRP A 90 5.06 -11.81 -8.03
C TRP A 90 4.27 -11.89 -9.34
N THR A 91 4.33 -10.89 -10.22
CA THR A 91 3.58 -10.84 -11.48
C THR A 91 3.73 -12.12 -12.31
N SER A 92 4.97 -12.51 -12.59
CA SER A 92 5.25 -13.72 -13.37
C SER A 92 4.84 -14.99 -12.63
N ALA A 93 4.99 -15.04 -11.32
CA ALA A 93 4.60 -16.18 -10.49
C ALA A 93 3.07 -16.37 -10.50
N VAL A 94 2.30 -15.29 -10.28
CA VAL A 94 0.84 -15.35 -10.31
C VAL A 94 0.33 -15.71 -11.72
N ALA A 95 0.88 -15.08 -12.77
CA ALA A 95 0.51 -15.38 -14.15
C ALA A 95 0.74 -16.85 -14.53
N LYS A 96 1.77 -17.47 -13.98
CA LYS A 96 2.09 -18.89 -14.20
C LYS A 96 1.24 -19.82 -13.35
N VAL A 97 1.01 -19.49 -12.07
CA VAL A 97 0.35 -20.39 -11.11
C VAL A 97 -1.16 -20.32 -11.21
N ALA A 98 -1.76 -19.15 -11.43
CA ALA A 98 -3.22 -19.00 -11.41
C ALA A 98 -3.96 -19.92 -12.41
N PRO A 99 -3.48 -20.15 -13.65
CA PRO A 99 -4.11 -21.09 -14.57
C PRO A 99 -4.01 -22.55 -14.14
N GLU A 100 -3.04 -22.92 -13.28
CA GLU A 100 -2.91 -24.28 -12.76
C GLU A 100 -4.01 -24.60 -11.72
N PHE A 101 -4.65 -23.57 -11.15
CA PHE A 101 -5.66 -23.68 -10.08
C PHE A 101 -6.88 -22.81 -10.38
N PRO A 102 -7.70 -23.17 -11.39
CA PRO A 102 -8.79 -22.30 -11.89
C PRO A 102 -9.87 -22.01 -10.84
N ASP A 103 -10.05 -22.87 -9.84
CA ASP A 103 -11.04 -22.70 -8.76
C ASP A 103 -10.50 -21.89 -7.58
N THR A 104 -9.19 -21.55 -7.57
CA THR A 104 -8.58 -20.71 -6.54
C THR A 104 -8.68 -19.25 -6.94
N LYS A 105 -9.16 -18.42 -6.03
CA LYS A 105 -9.16 -16.96 -6.13
C LYS A 105 -7.76 -16.44 -5.81
N PHE A 106 -7.16 -15.69 -6.72
CA PHE A 106 -5.88 -15.03 -6.49
C PHE A 106 -6.06 -13.52 -6.46
N ALA A 107 -5.28 -12.82 -5.62
CA ALA A 107 -5.10 -11.39 -5.77
C ALA A 107 -3.61 -11.05 -5.87
N ILE A 108 -3.29 -9.99 -6.60
CA ILE A 108 -1.95 -9.41 -6.65
C ILE A 108 -2.02 -7.92 -6.34
N ILE A 109 -1.08 -7.45 -5.51
CA ILE A 109 -0.92 -6.04 -5.15
C ILE A 109 0.19 -5.43 -6.02
N ASP A 110 -0.06 -4.22 -6.55
CA ASP A 110 0.89 -3.41 -7.33
C ASP A 110 1.25 -3.98 -8.71
N SER A 111 0.44 -4.85 -9.25
CA SER A 111 0.63 -5.34 -10.61
C SER A 111 -0.68 -5.78 -11.24
N VAL A 112 -0.66 -5.97 -12.56
CA VAL A 112 -1.79 -6.47 -13.35
C VAL A 112 -1.44 -7.83 -13.94
N VAL A 113 -2.29 -8.83 -13.65
CA VAL A 113 -2.24 -10.16 -14.27
C VAL A 113 -3.61 -10.43 -14.89
N ASP A 114 -3.63 -10.62 -16.20
CA ASP A 114 -4.85 -10.94 -16.94
C ASP A 114 -5.13 -12.45 -16.89
N ALA A 115 -5.94 -12.83 -15.89
CA ALA A 115 -6.41 -14.21 -15.74
C ALA A 115 -7.81 -14.21 -15.08
N PRO A 116 -8.69 -15.17 -15.41
CA PRO A 116 -10.11 -15.15 -15.01
C PRO A 116 -10.34 -15.31 -13.51
N ASN A 117 -9.35 -15.79 -12.76
CA ASN A 117 -9.40 -16.02 -11.32
C ASN A 117 -8.45 -15.07 -10.54
N VAL A 118 -7.91 -14.04 -11.18
CA VAL A 118 -7.00 -13.07 -10.54
C VAL A 118 -7.68 -11.71 -10.39
N ARG A 119 -7.64 -11.16 -9.17
CA ARG A 119 -7.91 -9.75 -8.87
C ARG A 119 -6.60 -9.01 -8.80
N SER A 120 -6.40 -8.04 -9.70
CA SER A 120 -5.23 -7.16 -9.72
C SER A 120 -5.57 -5.85 -9.01
N ILE A 121 -4.91 -5.57 -7.89
CA ILE A 121 -5.17 -4.36 -7.09
C ILE A 121 -4.01 -3.41 -7.26
N VAL A 122 -4.27 -2.27 -7.87
CA VAL A 122 -3.30 -1.19 -8.14
C VAL A 122 -3.77 0.11 -7.53
N PHE A 123 -2.82 0.99 -7.21
CA PHE A 123 -3.11 2.25 -6.55
C PHE A 123 -2.72 3.43 -7.43
N LYS A 124 -3.29 4.59 -7.13
CA LYS A 124 -2.92 5.86 -7.74
C LYS A 124 -1.97 6.62 -6.83
N GLU A 125 -0.77 6.08 -6.66
CA GLU A 125 0.22 6.60 -5.72
C GLU A 125 0.62 8.05 -6.02
N GLN A 126 0.52 8.49 -7.27
CA GLN A 126 0.75 9.87 -7.66
C GLN A 126 -0.20 10.84 -6.93
N GLU A 127 -1.46 10.43 -6.67
CA GLU A 127 -2.44 11.27 -5.99
C GLU A 127 -2.03 11.57 -4.54
N GLY A 128 -1.64 10.54 -3.77
CA GLY A 128 -1.17 10.71 -2.39
C GLY A 128 0.18 11.40 -2.31
N SER A 129 1.09 11.08 -3.24
CA SER A 129 2.39 11.73 -3.33
C SER A 129 2.26 13.22 -3.65
N TYR A 130 1.27 13.61 -4.47
CA TYR A 130 0.93 15.02 -4.69
C TYR A 130 0.51 15.72 -3.37
N LEU A 131 -0.37 15.08 -2.59
CA LEU A 131 -0.84 15.66 -1.33
C LEU A 131 0.31 15.89 -0.35
N VAL A 132 1.18 14.90 -0.16
CA VAL A 132 2.32 15.06 0.74
C VAL A 132 3.42 15.94 0.15
N GLY A 133 3.52 16.06 -1.17
CA GLY A 133 4.39 17.02 -1.85
C GLY A 133 3.96 18.48 -1.62
N LEU A 134 2.65 18.73 -1.65
CA LEU A 134 2.06 20.02 -1.30
C LEU A 134 2.38 20.38 0.15
N LEU A 135 2.17 19.44 1.10
CA LEU A 135 2.50 19.64 2.51
C LEU A 135 4.00 19.86 2.74
N ALA A 136 4.86 19.11 2.05
CA ALA A 136 6.31 19.29 2.11
C ALA A 136 6.75 20.68 1.67
N SER A 137 6.19 21.17 0.56
CA SER A 137 6.49 22.51 0.03
C SER A 137 6.03 23.62 0.95
N MET A 138 4.88 23.44 1.63
CA MET A 138 4.36 24.41 2.60
C MET A 138 5.15 24.41 3.92
N ALA A 139 5.73 23.27 4.32
CA ALA A 139 6.55 23.14 5.52
C ALA A 139 8.01 23.52 5.30
N SER A 140 8.50 23.50 4.05
CA SER A 140 9.89 23.82 3.73
C SER A 140 10.17 25.31 3.86
N GLU A 141 11.19 25.66 4.67
CA GLU A 141 11.71 27.01 4.82
C GLU A 141 12.80 27.31 3.77
N SER A 142 13.52 26.27 3.34
CA SER A 142 14.63 26.41 2.38
C SER A 142 14.18 26.45 0.92
N GLY A 143 12.95 26.04 0.63
CA GLY A 143 12.49 25.81 -0.74
C GLY A 143 13.15 24.58 -1.39
N LYS A 144 13.82 23.73 -0.61
CA LYS A 144 14.49 22.50 -1.06
C LYS A 144 13.94 21.30 -0.31
N VAL A 145 13.46 20.32 -1.06
CA VAL A 145 12.91 19.09 -0.51
C VAL A 145 13.53 17.87 -1.20
N GLY A 146 13.35 16.70 -0.61
CA GLY A 146 13.97 15.50 -1.11
C GLY A 146 13.00 14.33 -1.27
N PHE A 147 13.40 13.36 -2.09
CA PHE A 147 12.73 12.08 -2.27
C PHE A 147 13.78 10.96 -2.26
N VAL A 148 13.50 9.90 -1.50
CA VAL A 148 14.29 8.67 -1.49
C VAL A 148 13.37 7.51 -1.86
N GLY A 149 13.54 6.96 -3.06
CA GLY A 149 12.82 5.78 -3.55
C GLY A 149 13.58 4.48 -3.28
N GLY A 150 12.87 3.38 -3.21
CA GLY A 150 13.42 2.02 -3.19
C GLY A 150 14.06 1.63 -4.53
N MET A 151 13.49 0.63 -5.20
CA MET A 151 13.95 0.26 -6.55
C MET A 151 13.65 1.35 -7.58
N ASP A 152 14.59 1.56 -8.51
CA ASP A 152 14.39 2.45 -9.65
C ASP A 152 13.53 1.75 -10.73
N ILE A 153 12.23 1.84 -10.56
CA ILE A 153 11.20 1.27 -11.45
C ILE A 153 10.08 2.29 -11.70
N PRO A 154 9.30 2.13 -12.79
CA PRO A 154 8.22 3.07 -13.11
C PRO A 154 7.23 3.31 -11.97
N LEU A 155 6.89 2.28 -11.19
CA LEU A 155 6.03 2.40 -10.02
C LEU A 155 6.59 3.40 -8.99
N ILE A 156 7.87 3.34 -8.66
CA ILE A 156 8.48 4.25 -7.69
C ILE A 156 8.72 5.65 -8.30
N ARG A 157 8.95 5.72 -9.62
CA ARG A 157 8.95 6.99 -10.35
C ARG A 157 7.58 7.68 -10.33
N ARG A 158 6.47 6.92 -10.27
CA ARG A 158 5.11 7.48 -10.07
C ARG A 158 4.98 8.22 -8.75
N PHE A 159 5.48 7.66 -7.63
CA PHE A 159 5.54 8.36 -6.34
C PHE A 159 6.37 9.63 -6.46
N ALA A 160 7.57 9.53 -7.00
CA ALA A 160 8.48 10.68 -7.14
C ALA A 160 7.87 11.80 -7.98
N CYS A 161 7.26 11.47 -9.12
CA CYS A 161 6.63 12.46 -9.99
C CYS A 161 5.40 13.11 -9.36
N GLY A 162 4.54 12.33 -8.70
CA GLY A 162 3.42 12.86 -7.93
C GLY A 162 3.87 13.85 -6.86
N TYR A 163 4.95 13.51 -6.14
CA TYR A 163 5.55 14.38 -5.13
C TYR A 163 6.06 15.68 -5.73
N VAL A 164 6.81 15.62 -6.82
CA VAL A 164 7.31 16.82 -7.53
C VAL A 164 6.16 17.73 -7.95
N GLN A 165 5.08 17.16 -8.50
CA GLN A 165 3.90 17.94 -8.91
C GLN A 165 3.28 18.68 -7.72
N GLY A 166 3.12 18.03 -6.57
CA GLY A 166 2.59 18.64 -5.35
C GLY A 166 3.49 19.76 -4.84
N VAL A 167 4.81 19.55 -4.82
CA VAL A 167 5.80 20.56 -4.44
C VAL A 167 5.71 21.79 -5.35
N LYS A 168 5.73 21.57 -6.66
CA LYS A 168 5.71 22.62 -7.67
C LYS A 168 4.37 23.38 -7.74
N ALA A 169 3.28 22.75 -7.35
CA ALA A 169 1.97 23.41 -7.27
C ALA A 169 1.93 24.53 -6.23
N ASN A 170 2.68 24.41 -5.13
CA ASN A 170 2.79 25.44 -4.10
C ASN A 170 3.97 26.40 -4.36
N ASN A 171 5.13 25.84 -4.72
CA ASN A 171 6.32 26.63 -4.99
C ASN A 171 6.99 26.18 -6.31
N PRO A 172 6.72 26.85 -7.44
CA PRO A 172 7.29 26.48 -8.74
C PRO A 172 8.84 26.51 -8.78
N ASP A 173 9.46 27.33 -7.93
CA ASP A 173 10.91 27.49 -7.87
C ASP A 173 11.59 26.50 -6.91
N ALA A 174 10.83 25.70 -6.13
CA ALA A 174 11.39 24.74 -5.20
C ALA A 174 12.31 23.73 -5.89
N GLU A 175 13.43 23.39 -5.26
CA GLU A 175 14.33 22.33 -5.72
C GLU A 175 13.92 20.97 -5.12
N VAL A 176 13.82 19.93 -5.95
CA VAL A 176 13.47 18.59 -5.50
C VAL A 176 14.60 17.61 -5.82
N PHE A 177 15.30 17.15 -4.77
CA PHE A 177 16.33 16.12 -4.92
C PHE A 177 15.68 14.74 -4.99
N GLN A 178 16.13 13.87 -5.90
CA GLN A 178 15.60 12.53 -6.05
C GLN A 178 16.72 11.50 -6.10
N ASN A 179 16.66 10.49 -5.26
CA ASN A 179 17.59 9.37 -5.25
C ASN A 179 16.83 8.04 -5.12
N MET A 180 17.34 6.99 -5.77
CA MET A 180 16.87 5.62 -5.58
C MET A 180 17.93 4.81 -4.84
N THR A 181 17.50 3.88 -3.99
CA THR A 181 18.42 3.07 -3.18
C THR A 181 19.05 1.94 -3.97
N GLY A 182 18.43 1.50 -5.08
CA GLY A 182 18.99 0.45 -5.92
C GLY A 182 18.07 0.02 -7.05
N THR A 183 18.44 -1.11 -7.67
CA THR A 183 17.73 -1.72 -8.81
C THR A 183 17.31 -3.17 -8.53
N THR A 184 17.51 -3.66 -7.32
CA THR A 184 17.17 -5.03 -6.90
C THR A 184 16.30 -5.01 -5.64
N GLY A 185 15.74 -6.15 -5.26
CA GLY A 185 14.90 -6.28 -4.05
C GLY A 185 15.61 -5.88 -2.75
N ALA A 186 16.94 -5.86 -2.69
CA ALA A 186 17.69 -5.35 -1.53
C ALA A 186 17.38 -3.87 -1.23
N ALA A 187 16.95 -3.10 -2.22
CA ALA A 187 16.54 -1.71 -2.07
C ALA A 187 15.39 -1.49 -1.07
N TRP A 188 14.66 -2.53 -0.70
CA TRP A 188 13.52 -2.45 0.21
C TRP A 188 13.87 -2.66 1.68
N ASN A 189 15.11 -3.11 1.98
CA ASN A 189 15.54 -3.43 3.34
C ASN A 189 17.00 -3.05 3.60
N ASP A 190 17.35 -1.80 3.32
CA ASP A 190 18.66 -1.19 3.57
C ASP A 190 18.50 0.18 4.25
N PRO A 191 18.15 0.21 5.56
CA PRO A 191 17.98 1.47 6.28
C PRO A 191 19.26 2.34 6.31
N VAL A 192 20.44 1.71 6.29
CA VAL A 192 21.71 2.43 6.27
C VAL A 192 21.80 3.27 5.00
N LYS A 193 21.54 2.66 3.84
CA LYS A 193 21.54 3.35 2.55
C LYS A 193 20.47 4.45 2.49
N GLY A 194 19.28 4.17 3.02
CA GLY A 194 18.21 5.16 3.11
C GLY A 194 18.63 6.40 3.89
N GLY A 195 19.23 6.20 5.06
CA GLY A 195 19.75 7.28 5.92
C GLY A 195 20.88 8.09 5.27
N GLU A 196 21.83 7.41 4.60
CA GLU A 196 22.92 8.08 3.88
C GLU A 196 22.40 9.00 2.77
N LEU A 197 21.41 8.54 1.99
CA LEU A 197 20.81 9.33 0.92
C LEU A 197 20.05 10.55 1.47
N ALA A 198 19.25 10.35 2.53
CA ALA A 198 18.53 11.45 3.19
C ALA A 198 19.51 12.49 3.76
N LYS A 199 20.55 12.05 4.46
CA LYS A 199 21.61 12.92 4.97
C LYS A 199 22.29 13.73 3.86
N SER A 200 22.62 13.08 2.75
CA SER A 200 23.19 13.80 1.58
C SER A 200 22.25 14.86 1.02
N GLN A 201 20.93 14.66 1.06
CA GLN A 201 19.96 15.66 0.64
C GLN A 201 19.84 16.79 1.66
N PHE A 202 19.88 16.50 2.96
CA PHE A 202 19.93 17.52 4.03
C PHE A 202 21.21 18.36 3.95
N ASP A 203 22.38 17.75 3.70
CA ASP A 203 23.65 18.47 3.53
C ASP A 203 23.63 19.43 2.31
N ARG A 204 22.77 19.15 1.30
CA ARG A 204 22.50 20.03 0.15
C ARG A 204 21.46 21.09 0.43
N GLY A 205 20.89 21.11 1.63
CA GLY A 205 19.94 22.11 2.11
C GLY A 205 18.47 21.71 2.04
N ALA A 206 18.14 20.46 1.75
CA ALA A 206 16.77 19.97 1.94
C ALA A 206 16.38 20.08 3.42
N ASP A 207 15.12 20.37 3.70
CA ASP A 207 14.58 20.41 5.06
C ASP A 207 13.39 19.47 5.26
N VAL A 208 12.86 18.90 4.17
CA VAL A 208 11.84 17.83 4.19
C VAL A 208 12.25 16.74 3.21
N VAL A 209 12.27 15.48 3.63
CA VAL A 209 12.55 14.32 2.76
C VAL A 209 11.44 13.27 2.85
N TYR A 210 10.82 12.98 1.72
CA TYR A 210 9.83 11.92 1.55
C TYR A 210 10.50 10.62 1.11
N HIS A 211 10.08 9.47 1.64
CA HIS A 211 10.52 8.18 1.14
C HIS A 211 9.40 7.32 0.58
N ALA A 212 9.72 6.49 -0.42
CA ALA A 212 8.91 5.39 -0.91
C ALA A 212 9.82 4.15 -1.07
N ALA A 213 10.23 3.54 0.06
CA ALA A 213 11.34 2.61 0.11
C ALA A 213 11.17 1.43 1.10
N GLY A 214 9.93 1.16 1.57
CA GLY A 214 9.69 0.09 2.53
C GLY A 214 10.52 0.24 3.80
N GLY A 215 11.12 -0.85 4.29
CA GLY A 215 11.98 -0.85 5.49
C GLY A 215 13.23 0.04 5.38
N THR A 216 13.73 0.27 4.18
CA THR A 216 14.81 1.24 3.91
C THR A 216 14.44 2.66 4.36
N GLY A 217 13.14 3.00 4.27
CA GLY A 217 12.61 4.29 4.70
C GLY A 217 12.78 4.59 6.18
N LEU A 218 12.92 3.57 7.04
CA LEU A 218 13.19 3.77 8.47
C LEU A 218 14.48 4.55 8.69
N GLY A 219 15.49 4.31 7.87
CA GLY A 219 16.75 5.07 7.90
C GLY A 219 16.57 6.52 7.44
N VAL A 220 15.67 6.77 6.49
CA VAL A 220 15.35 8.14 6.03
C VAL A 220 14.69 8.93 7.17
N LEU A 221 13.68 8.36 7.84
CA LEU A 221 12.99 9.02 8.95
C LEU A 221 13.92 9.23 10.15
N GLN A 222 14.79 8.26 10.45
CA GLN A 222 15.81 8.42 11.50
C GLN A 222 16.78 9.55 11.15
N ALA A 223 17.28 9.62 9.93
CA ALA A 223 18.19 10.69 9.51
C ALA A 223 17.54 12.09 9.57
N ALA A 224 16.24 12.19 9.27
CA ALA A 224 15.48 13.43 9.44
C ALA A 224 15.43 13.85 10.91
N ALA A 225 15.09 12.93 11.81
CA ALA A 225 15.03 13.19 13.25
C ALA A 225 16.40 13.60 13.81
N ASP A 226 17.48 12.88 13.44
CA ASP A 226 18.86 13.17 13.89
C ASP A 226 19.36 14.55 13.40
N ALA A 227 18.90 14.99 12.22
CA ALA A 227 19.26 16.28 11.65
C ALA A 227 18.36 17.45 12.13
N GLY A 228 17.33 17.19 12.94
CA GLY A 228 16.31 18.18 13.29
C GLY A 228 15.55 18.68 12.07
N LYS A 229 15.32 17.81 11.09
CA LYS A 229 14.61 18.06 9.84
C LYS A 229 13.34 17.22 9.79
N LEU A 230 12.55 17.34 8.71
CA LEU A 230 11.29 16.65 8.56
C LEU A 230 11.40 15.46 7.61
N GLY A 231 10.80 14.35 8.00
CA GLY A 231 10.60 13.19 7.16
C GLY A 231 9.13 13.05 6.77
N ILE A 232 8.86 12.34 5.66
CA ILE A 232 7.51 11.92 5.28
C ILE A 232 7.51 10.41 5.09
N GLY A 233 6.59 9.73 5.79
CA GLY A 233 6.39 8.30 5.73
C GLY A 233 5.60 7.83 4.51
N VAL A 234 5.48 6.50 4.35
CA VAL A 234 4.76 5.88 3.22
C VAL A 234 4.02 4.61 3.63
N ASP A 235 2.98 4.26 2.87
CA ASP A 235 2.11 3.10 2.99
C ASP A 235 1.28 3.12 4.27
N SER A 236 1.93 2.88 5.41
CA SER A 236 1.34 2.93 6.74
C SER A 236 1.53 4.31 7.39
N ASN A 237 0.75 4.61 8.42
CA ASN A 237 1.01 5.77 9.25
C ASN A 237 2.28 5.54 10.08
N GLN A 238 3.35 6.25 9.74
CA GLN A 238 4.67 6.18 10.37
C GLN A 238 4.96 7.38 11.28
N ASN A 239 3.98 8.27 11.52
CA ASN A 239 4.16 9.49 12.31
C ASN A 239 4.69 9.21 13.73
N TYR A 240 4.28 8.08 14.32
CA TYR A 240 4.66 7.65 15.67
C TYR A 240 6.13 7.23 15.80
N LEU A 241 6.84 6.95 14.69
CA LEU A 241 8.23 6.50 14.73
C LEU A 241 9.17 7.59 15.26
N HIS A 242 8.93 8.83 14.85
CA HIS A 242 9.69 10.00 15.31
C HIS A 242 8.76 11.20 15.50
N PRO A 243 8.01 11.24 16.64
CA PRO A 243 7.09 12.34 16.92
C PRO A 243 7.80 13.71 16.85
N GLY A 244 7.20 14.68 16.16
CA GLY A 244 7.78 16.00 15.94
C GLY A 244 8.85 16.06 14.83
N SER A 245 9.18 14.94 14.16
CA SER A 245 10.09 14.92 13.01
C SER A 245 9.46 14.28 11.77
N VAL A 246 8.36 13.54 11.91
CA VAL A 246 7.59 13.03 10.76
C VAL A 246 6.43 13.98 10.50
N LEU A 247 6.56 14.76 9.39
CA LEU A 247 5.56 15.76 8.99
C LEU A 247 4.20 15.13 8.75
N THR A 248 4.20 14.01 8.04
CA THR A 248 3.01 13.21 7.71
C THR A 248 3.46 11.87 7.12
N SER A 249 2.50 11.00 6.81
CA SER A 249 2.72 9.77 6.04
C SER A 249 1.76 9.72 4.86
N MET A 250 2.27 9.42 3.66
CA MET A 250 1.42 9.09 2.52
C MET A 250 0.83 7.71 2.72
N LEU A 251 -0.47 7.65 2.92
CA LEU A 251 -1.18 6.41 3.18
C LEU A 251 -1.52 5.69 1.88
N LYS A 252 -1.07 4.45 1.77
CA LYS A 252 -1.48 3.49 0.74
C LYS A 252 -2.13 2.31 1.44
N ARG A 253 -3.45 2.21 1.35
CA ARG A 253 -4.28 1.35 2.19
C ARG A 253 -4.25 -0.11 1.73
N VAL A 254 -3.06 -0.70 1.73
CA VAL A 254 -2.86 -2.13 1.46
C VAL A 254 -3.60 -2.98 2.49
N ASP A 255 -3.67 -2.52 3.73
CA ASP A 255 -4.47 -3.14 4.80
C ASP A 255 -5.95 -3.29 4.40
N ASN A 256 -6.56 -2.23 3.86
CA ASN A 256 -7.94 -2.28 3.39
C ASN A 256 -8.09 -3.19 2.16
N ALA A 257 -7.10 -3.21 1.26
CA ALA A 257 -7.13 -4.05 0.07
C ALA A 257 -7.09 -5.55 0.43
N ILE A 258 -6.23 -5.95 1.38
CA ILE A 258 -6.16 -7.34 1.87
C ILE A 258 -7.44 -7.72 2.62
N TYR A 259 -7.87 -6.87 3.56
CA TYR A 259 -9.11 -7.09 4.31
C TYR A 259 -10.32 -7.23 3.38
N GLY A 260 -10.46 -6.32 2.41
CA GLY A 260 -11.54 -6.33 1.42
C GLY A 260 -11.52 -7.58 0.54
N ALA A 261 -10.34 -8.01 0.08
CA ALA A 261 -10.20 -9.22 -0.72
C ALA A 261 -10.62 -10.49 0.05
N TYR A 262 -10.24 -10.59 1.34
CA TYR A 262 -10.68 -11.70 2.19
C TYR A 262 -12.18 -11.63 2.48
N SER A 263 -12.71 -10.44 2.79
CA SER A 263 -14.13 -10.22 3.06
C SER A 263 -15.00 -10.57 1.85
N ASP A 264 -14.60 -10.13 0.66
CA ASP A 264 -15.32 -10.44 -0.59
C ASP A 264 -15.32 -11.95 -0.87
N ALA A 265 -14.18 -12.61 -0.63
CA ALA A 265 -14.10 -14.06 -0.81
C ALA A 265 -14.99 -14.81 0.19
N ASN A 266 -15.06 -14.33 1.44
CA ASN A 266 -15.87 -14.91 2.50
C ASN A 266 -17.38 -14.72 2.28
N ASN A 267 -17.76 -13.60 1.69
CA ASN A 267 -19.16 -13.21 1.46
C ASN A 267 -19.66 -13.57 0.05
N ASP A 268 -18.88 -14.33 -0.72
CA ASP A 268 -19.15 -14.71 -2.13
C ASP A 268 -19.35 -13.50 -3.09
N ASN A 269 -18.69 -12.39 -2.76
CA ASN A 269 -18.68 -11.15 -3.55
C ASN A 269 -17.39 -10.98 -4.38
N TRP A 270 -16.61 -12.04 -4.52
CA TRP A 270 -15.36 -12.00 -5.25
C TRP A 270 -15.55 -11.65 -6.73
N SER A 271 -14.75 -10.71 -7.22
CA SER A 271 -14.60 -10.44 -8.66
C SER A 271 -13.12 -10.46 -9.05
N ALA A 272 -12.82 -11.11 -10.15
CA ALA A 272 -11.52 -10.97 -10.83
C ALA A 272 -11.47 -9.65 -11.60
N GLY A 273 -10.30 -9.34 -12.18
CA GLY A 273 -10.06 -8.14 -12.98
C GLY A 273 -9.30 -7.06 -12.21
N ILE A 274 -9.23 -5.86 -12.79
CA ILE A 274 -8.42 -4.76 -12.25
C ILE A 274 -9.26 -3.92 -11.29
N GLN A 275 -8.74 -3.71 -10.09
CA GLN A 275 -9.26 -2.75 -9.11
C GLN A 275 -8.23 -1.64 -8.93
N VAL A 276 -8.65 -0.40 -9.18
CA VAL A 276 -7.80 0.79 -9.06
C VAL A 276 -8.25 1.59 -7.84
N LEU A 277 -7.34 1.86 -6.91
CA LEU A 277 -7.62 2.50 -5.64
C LEU A 277 -6.84 3.83 -5.53
N GLY A 278 -7.56 4.93 -5.65
CA GLY A 278 -7.04 6.30 -5.46
C GLY A 278 -7.58 6.96 -4.21
N VAL A 279 -7.47 8.28 -4.15
CA VAL A 279 -8.06 9.11 -3.08
C VAL A 279 -9.57 8.95 -3.05
N LYS A 280 -10.21 8.94 -4.21
CA LYS A 280 -11.66 8.78 -4.37
C LYS A 280 -12.18 7.46 -3.79
N GLU A 281 -11.45 6.38 -3.97
CA GLU A 281 -11.79 5.04 -3.48
C GLU A 281 -11.34 4.81 -2.03
N GLY A 282 -10.70 5.80 -1.38
CA GLY A 282 -10.16 5.68 -0.02
C GLY A 282 -8.94 4.74 0.06
N GLY A 283 -8.32 4.43 -1.07
CA GLY A 283 -7.10 3.61 -1.14
C GLY A 283 -5.81 4.39 -0.92
N ILE A 284 -5.86 5.70 -1.11
CA ILE A 284 -4.75 6.64 -0.99
C ILE A 284 -5.17 7.82 -0.12
N GLY A 285 -4.23 8.37 0.66
CA GLY A 285 -4.46 9.54 1.49
C GLY A 285 -3.20 10.06 2.16
N TRP A 286 -3.37 10.83 3.22
CA TRP A 286 -2.30 11.31 4.08
C TRP A 286 -2.72 11.25 5.56
N ALA A 287 -1.74 11.22 6.48
CA ALA A 287 -1.98 11.02 7.90
C ALA A 287 -1.89 12.33 8.70
N LEU A 288 -2.87 12.53 9.59
CA LEU A 288 -2.84 13.58 10.61
C LEU A 288 -3.32 12.96 11.93
N ASP A 289 -2.49 13.02 12.96
CA ASP A 289 -2.75 12.48 14.29
C ASP A 289 -2.01 13.25 15.38
N GLU A 290 -2.03 12.75 16.61
CA GLU A 290 -1.38 13.37 17.77
C GLU A 290 0.16 13.52 17.65
N TYR A 291 0.81 12.73 16.79
CA TYR A 291 2.28 12.76 16.64
C TYR A 291 2.77 13.86 15.69
N ASN A 292 1.91 14.36 14.81
CA ASN A 292 2.26 15.39 13.83
C ASN A 292 1.34 16.62 13.84
N ALA A 293 0.38 16.68 14.77
CA ALA A 293 -0.59 17.79 14.84
C ALA A 293 0.08 19.17 14.98
N ASP A 294 1.21 19.25 15.70
CA ASP A 294 1.95 20.51 15.90
C ASP A 294 2.78 20.90 14.67
N LEU A 295 3.03 19.96 13.74
CA LEU A 295 3.79 20.22 12.50
C LEU A 295 2.88 20.67 11.34
N VAL A 296 1.62 20.27 11.35
CA VAL A 296 0.66 20.55 10.29
C VAL A 296 -0.24 21.70 10.69
N SER A 297 0.01 22.88 10.11
CA SER A 297 -0.82 24.06 10.37
C SER A 297 -2.26 23.89 9.81
N ALA A 298 -3.18 24.72 10.30
CA ALA A 298 -4.56 24.74 9.78
C ALA A 298 -4.61 25.03 8.27
N ASP A 299 -3.73 25.89 7.77
CA ASP A 299 -3.65 26.23 6.34
C ASP A 299 -3.12 25.04 5.52
N MET A 300 -2.13 24.31 6.03
CA MET A 300 -1.62 23.09 5.40
C MET A 300 -2.71 22.03 5.29
N LYS A 301 -3.44 21.81 6.39
CA LYS A 301 -4.58 20.87 6.39
C LYS A 301 -5.65 21.29 5.38
N ALA A 302 -6.04 22.56 5.38
CA ALA A 302 -7.05 23.07 4.45
C ALA A 302 -6.61 22.94 3.00
N ALA A 303 -5.33 23.16 2.70
CA ALA A 303 -4.78 23.01 1.34
C ALA A 303 -4.79 21.55 0.88
N ALA A 304 -4.40 20.60 1.76
CA ALA A 304 -4.40 19.17 1.44
C ALA A 304 -5.83 18.62 1.26
N ASP A 305 -6.77 19.04 2.12
CA ASP A 305 -8.18 18.66 2.02
C ASP A 305 -8.81 19.19 0.72
N ALA A 306 -8.58 20.47 0.38
CA ALA A 306 -9.07 21.06 -0.87
C ALA A 306 -8.47 20.39 -2.11
N ALA A 307 -7.18 20.02 -2.07
CA ALA A 307 -6.55 19.26 -3.15
C ALA A 307 -7.16 17.86 -3.28
N SER A 308 -7.43 17.19 -2.16
CA SER A 308 -8.10 15.88 -2.14
C SER A 308 -9.51 15.95 -2.76
N GLU A 309 -10.31 16.96 -2.42
CA GLU A 309 -11.63 17.18 -3.01
C GLU A 309 -11.56 17.41 -4.53
N LYS A 310 -10.58 18.18 -5.01
CA LYS A 310 -10.35 18.41 -6.44
C LYS A 310 -9.91 17.14 -7.17
N ILE A 311 -9.11 16.28 -6.54
CA ILE A 311 -8.74 14.96 -7.09
C ILE A 311 -9.99 14.07 -7.17
N ILE A 312 -10.80 14.01 -6.12
CA ILE A 312 -12.03 13.20 -6.06
C ILE A 312 -13.04 13.65 -7.13
N SER A 313 -13.20 14.95 -7.31
CA SER A 313 -14.11 15.53 -8.33
C SER A 313 -13.58 15.43 -9.77
N GLY A 314 -12.27 15.17 -9.95
CA GLY A 314 -11.59 15.17 -11.23
C GLY A 314 -11.21 16.57 -11.75
N GLU A 315 -11.38 17.64 -10.95
CA GLU A 315 -10.91 18.98 -11.27
C GLU A 315 -9.37 19.03 -11.30
N LEU A 316 -8.72 18.30 -10.40
CA LEU A 316 -7.27 18.13 -10.38
C LEU A 316 -6.94 16.69 -10.82
N VAL A 317 -6.27 16.59 -11.96
CA VAL A 317 -5.72 15.33 -12.47
C VAL A 317 -4.22 15.33 -12.26
N VAL A 318 -3.75 14.50 -11.31
CA VAL A 318 -2.32 14.33 -11.07
C VAL A 318 -1.74 13.44 -12.18
N HIS A 319 -0.70 13.94 -12.86
CA HIS A 319 -0.05 13.19 -13.95
C HIS A 319 0.51 11.86 -13.44
N ASP A 320 0.20 10.78 -14.14
CA ASP A 320 0.69 9.44 -13.84
C ASP A 320 1.94 9.13 -14.68
N TYR A 321 3.10 9.09 -14.04
CA TYR A 321 4.38 8.72 -14.68
C TYR A 321 4.28 7.41 -15.49
N MET A 322 3.49 6.44 -15.02
CA MET A 322 3.36 5.15 -15.70
C MET A 322 2.58 5.23 -17.02
N SER A 323 1.93 6.36 -17.32
CA SER A 323 1.20 6.54 -18.58
C SER A 323 2.13 6.78 -19.78
N ASP A 324 3.29 7.41 -19.56
CA ASP A 324 4.20 7.83 -20.61
C ASP A 324 5.70 7.75 -20.25
N ASN A 325 6.02 7.29 -19.01
CA ASN A 325 7.35 7.23 -18.43
C ASN A 325 8.08 8.60 -18.41
N ASN A 326 7.33 9.67 -18.24
CA ASN A 326 7.83 11.03 -18.19
C ASN A 326 7.33 11.77 -16.95
N CYS A 327 8.13 12.70 -16.43
CA CYS A 327 7.73 13.65 -15.38
C CYS A 327 8.00 15.07 -15.87
N PRO A 328 7.00 15.79 -16.37
CA PRO A 328 7.17 17.07 -17.03
C PRO A 328 7.35 18.26 -16.09
N PHE A 329 7.69 18.07 -14.80
CA PHE A 329 7.73 19.07 -13.74
C PHE A 329 9.14 19.32 -13.20
#